data_8307399327ed3d62a6a087518d114e25
#
_entry.id   8307399327ed3d62a6a087518d114e25
#
_cell.length_a   1.000
_cell.length_b   1.000
_cell.length_c   1.000
_cell.angle_alpha   90.00
_cell.angle_beta   90.00
_cell.angle_gamma   90.00
#
_symmetry.space_group_name_H-M   'P 1'
#
loop_
_entity.id
_entity.type
_entity.pdbx_description
1 polymer ?
#
loop_
_entity_poly.entity_id
_entity_poly.type
_entity_poly.pdbx_seq_one_letter_code
_entity_poly.pdbx_strand_id
1 'polypeptide(L)'
;MLERFLDQIGEVLRLCEDTDGILVVNREGIIEYHRIPLNSYWCSQDTVGRRILELYPELDGESSTILTALRTGRASYNVLQDINNHRGERVLLESTTIPIVVDGRVECVVDSSKYHTIDQRVIRGGEGGGLSTLDRMLTEDPAMLALKSRIRDVAGLDSSVLIYGETGTGKELVAESLHSEGGRAGPFVSQNCAAIPATLLESLFFGTEKGKLHRRLTRKGLLEEADGGTLFLDEINSMDPALQAKLLKVLEEKKVRRLGAAGTSPSTCGSWRR
;
A
#
# COMPACT_ATOMS: atom_id res chain seq x y z
N MET A 1 -7.22 -2.29 34.41
CA MET A 1 -5.77 -2.63 34.32
C MET A 1 -4.95 -1.44 33.84
N LEU A 2 -5.38 -0.72 32.80
CA LEU A 2 -4.72 0.49 32.25
C LEU A 2 -4.39 1.56 33.31
N GLU A 3 -5.28 1.82 34.27
CA GLU A 3 -5.08 2.85 35.30
C GLU A 3 -3.77 2.68 36.10
N ARG A 4 -3.27 1.47 36.22
CA ARG A 4 -2.06 1.12 36.95
C ARG A 4 -0.76 1.51 36.23
N PHE A 5 -0.85 1.77 34.90
CA PHE A 5 0.30 2.04 34.02
C PHE A 5 0.16 3.35 33.27
N LEU A 6 -0.82 4.18 33.67
CA LEU A 6 -1.12 5.44 32.99
C LEU A 6 0.10 6.36 32.81
N ASP A 7 0.99 6.38 33.81
CA ASP A 7 2.19 7.24 33.72
C ASP A 7 3.16 6.74 32.64
N GLN A 8 3.42 5.42 32.59
CA GLN A 8 4.31 4.82 31.57
C GLN A 8 3.69 4.88 30.19
N ILE A 9 2.38 4.59 30.08
CA ILE A 9 1.63 4.73 28.85
C ILE A 9 1.61 6.20 28.43
N GLY A 10 1.43 7.14 29.35
CA GLY A 10 1.48 8.59 29.08
C GLY A 10 2.84 9.06 28.56
N GLU A 11 3.93 8.46 29.04
CA GLU A 11 5.28 8.73 28.51
C GLU A 11 5.44 8.22 27.07
N VAL A 12 5.01 6.98 26.80
CA VAL A 12 5.00 6.40 25.46
C VAL A 12 4.10 7.20 24.51
N LEU A 13 2.92 7.61 24.97
CA LEU A 13 1.98 8.42 24.18
C LEU A 13 2.55 9.79 23.82
N ARG A 14 3.36 10.41 24.70
CA ARG A 14 4.07 11.66 24.39
C ARG A 14 5.15 11.49 23.32
N LEU A 15 5.79 10.33 23.26
CA LEU A 15 6.74 9.99 22.20
C LEU A 15 6.06 9.72 20.85
N CYS A 16 4.74 9.56 20.87
CA CYS A 16 3.90 9.21 19.72
C CYS A 16 3.02 10.38 19.27
N GLU A 17 3.46 11.64 19.42
CA GLU A 17 2.65 12.84 19.09
C GLU A 17 2.25 12.93 17.62
N ASP A 18 3.02 12.33 16.72
CA ASP A 18 2.82 12.38 15.26
C ASP A 18 2.22 11.09 14.70
N THR A 19 1.24 10.49 15.41
CA THR A 19 0.62 9.22 15.03
C THR A 19 -0.87 9.33 14.80
N ASP A 20 -1.35 8.56 13.83
CA ASP A 20 -2.77 8.52 13.48
C ASP A 20 -3.55 7.58 14.41
N GLY A 21 -2.93 6.48 14.85
CA GLY A 21 -3.57 5.46 15.65
C GLY A 21 -2.74 4.98 16.82
N ILE A 22 -3.41 4.60 17.92
CA ILE A 22 -2.78 4.00 19.09
C ILE A 22 -3.60 2.79 19.53
N LEU A 23 -2.92 1.66 19.72
CA LEU A 23 -3.45 0.43 20.28
C LEU A 23 -2.74 0.10 21.59
N VAL A 24 -3.50 -0.29 22.61
CA VAL A 24 -2.96 -0.92 23.81
C VAL A 24 -3.52 -2.34 23.89
N VAL A 25 -2.62 -3.31 23.95
CA VAL A 25 -2.95 -4.73 23.93
C VAL A 25 -2.38 -5.38 25.18
N ASN A 26 -3.21 -6.08 25.93
CA ASN A 26 -2.78 -6.79 27.15
C ASN A 26 -1.99 -8.07 26.81
N ARG A 27 -1.46 -8.73 27.84
CA ARG A 27 -0.64 -9.94 27.67
C ARG A 27 -1.36 -11.13 27.08
N GLU A 28 -2.70 -11.16 27.12
CA GLU A 28 -3.54 -12.16 26.49
C GLU A 28 -3.79 -11.88 25.00
N GLY A 29 -3.28 -10.75 24.49
CA GLY A 29 -3.46 -10.32 23.09
C GLY A 29 -4.81 -9.65 22.85
N ILE A 30 -5.50 -9.19 23.90
CA ILE A 30 -6.79 -8.51 23.84
C ILE A 30 -6.57 -7.00 23.82
N ILE A 31 -7.27 -6.30 22.95
CA ILE A 31 -7.22 -4.85 22.79
C ILE A 31 -7.98 -4.20 23.95
N GLU A 32 -7.29 -3.42 24.77
CA GLU A 32 -7.88 -2.67 25.90
C GLU A 32 -8.15 -1.21 25.56
N TYR A 33 -7.40 -0.66 24.61
CA TYR A 33 -7.58 0.70 24.12
C TYR A 33 -7.26 0.79 22.63
N HIS A 34 -8.06 1.55 21.92
CA HIS A 34 -7.82 1.84 20.50
C HIS A 34 -8.26 3.28 20.18
N ARG A 35 -7.29 4.11 19.80
CA ARG A 35 -7.54 5.41 19.18
C ARG A 35 -7.26 5.29 17.68
N ILE A 36 -8.19 5.73 16.87
CA ILE A 36 -8.16 5.63 15.41
C ILE A 36 -8.28 7.02 14.81
N PRO A 37 -7.75 7.27 13.60
CA PRO A 37 -7.96 8.52 12.88
C PRO A 37 -9.45 8.79 12.67
N LEU A 38 -9.86 10.06 12.79
CA LEU A 38 -11.25 10.50 12.63
C LEU A 38 -11.86 10.15 11.26
N ASN A 39 -11.01 9.96 10.25
CA ASN A 39 -11.41 9.62 8.88
C ASN A 39 -11.34 8.11 8.57
N SER A 40 -11.05 7.28 9.56
CA SER A 40 -11.00 5.83 9.33
C SER A 40 -12.41 5.25 9.39
N TYR A 41 -12.68 4.28 8.51
CA TYR A 41 -13.93 3.49 8.50
C TYR A 41 -14.06 2.57 9.73
N TRP A 42 -13.16 2.68 10.69
CA TRP A 42 -13.10 1.88 11.90
C TRP A 42 -13.82 2.60 13.03
N CYS A 43 -14.68 1.89 13.73
CA CYS A 43 -15.22 2.37 14.99
C CYS A 43 -14.40 1.77 16.15
N SER A 44 -13.87 2.60 17.03
CA SER A 44 -13.11 2.14 18.20
C SER A 44 -13.91 1.17 19.09
N GLN A 45 -15.24 1.30 19.12
CA GLN A 45 -16.13 0.43 19.88
C GLN A 45 -16.16 -1.01 19.37
N ASP A 46 -15.85 -1.22 18.07
CA ASP A 46 -15.86 -2.56 17.46
C ASP A 46 -14.57 -3.36 17.71
N THR A 47 -13.55 -2.75 18.28
CA THR A 47 -12.20 -3.34 18.38
C THR A 47 -11.79 -3.65 19.82
N VAL A 48 -12.22 -2.85 20.79
CA VAL A 48 -11.90 -3.07 22.22
C VAL A 48 -12.57 -4.35 22.71
N GLY A 49 -11.82 -5.16 23.44
CA GLY A 49 -12.23 -6.47 23.94
C GLY A 49 -12.00 -7.63 22.96
N ARG A 50 -11.59 -7.36 21.72
CA ARG A 50 -11.24 -8.40 20.73
C ARG A 50 -9.76 -8.74 20.78
N ARG A 51 -9.42 -9.92 20.26
CA ARG A 51 -8.02 -10.30 20.05
C ARG A 51 -7.45 -9.59 18.82
N ILE A 52 -6.18 -9.21 18.88
CA ILE A 52 -5.51 -8.53 17.76
C ILE A 52 -5.56 -9.34 16.45
N LEU A 53 -5.53 -10.66 16.51
CA LEU A 53 -5.63 -11.53 15.33
C LEU A 53 -7.05 -11.59 14.72
N GLU A 54 -8.08 -11.24 15.48
CA GLU A 54 -9.43 -11.09 14.93
C GLU A 54 -9.54 -9.82 14.09
N LEU A 55 -8.77 -8.80 14.46
CA LEU A 55 -8.72 -7.54 13.75
C LEU A 55 -7.88 -7.64 12.48
N TYR A 56 -6.79 -8.37 12.54
CA TYR A 56 -5.84 -8.59 11.46
C TYR A 56 -5.60 -10.10 11.25
N PRO A 57 -6.52 -10.80 10.58
CA PRO A 57 -6.47 -12.26 10.48
C PRO A 57 -5.32 -12.80 9.63
N GLU A 58 -4.66 -11.95 8.85
CA GLU A 58 -3.46 -12.31 8.08
C GLU A 58 -2.18 -12.38 8.92
N LEU A 59 -2.20 -11.78 10.13
CA LEU A 59 -1.05 -11.81 11.02
C LEU A 59 -1.00 -13.12 11.79
N ASP A 60 0.20 -13.53 12.13
CA ASP A 60 0.50 -14.65 13.03
C ASP A 60 1.41 -14.19 14.18
N GLY A 61 1.79 -15.09 15.07
CA GLY A 61 2.64 -14.78 16.21
C GLY A 61 4.06 -14.31 15.84
N GLU A 62 4.47 -14.47 14.58
CA GLU A 62 5.77 -14.03 14.07
C GLU A 62 5.68 -12.75 13.24
N SER A 63 4.64 -12.59 12.45
CA SER A 63 4.41 -11.42 11.59
C SER A 63 3.85 -10.22 12.36
N SER A 64 3.13 -10.44 13.45
CA SER A 64 2.63 -9.37 14.32
C SER A 64 3.74 -8.77 15.17
N THR A 65 3.97 -7.46 15.04
CA THR A 65 4.90 -6.70 15.91
C THR A 65 4.43 -6.74 17.36
N ILE A 66 3.12 -6.63 17.59
CA ILE A 66 2.48 -6.65 18.91
C ILE A 66 2.68 -7.99 19.60
N LEU A 67 2.32 -9.11 18.96
CA LEU A 67 2.47 -10.45 19.54
C LEU A 67 3.95 -10.82 19.76
N THR A 68 4.81 -10.32 18.89
CA THR A 68 6.26 -10.49 19.07
C THR A 68 6.76 -9.70 20.29
N ALA A 69 6.32 -8.45 20.45
CA ALA A 69 6.69 -7.65 21.60
C ALA A 69 6.17 -8.26 22.92
N LEU A 70 4.94 -8.78 22.95
CA LEU A 70 4.38 -9.53 24.06
C LEU A 70 5.24 -10.74 24.44
N ARG A 71 5.69 -11.50 23.44
CA ARG A 71 6.49 -12.73 23.66
C ARG A 71 7.93 -12.44 24.05
N THR A 72 8.56 -11.43 23.45
CA THR A 72 10.02 -11.21 23.55
C THR A 72 10.40 -10.09 24.50
N GLY A 73 9.48 -9.22 24.89
CA GLY A 73 9.75 -8.01 25.64
C GLY A 73 10.61 -6.98 24.90
N ARG A 74 10.71 -7.09 23.56
CA ARG A 74 11.53 -6.19 22.75
C ARG A 74 10.65 -5.22 21.96
N ALA A 75 11.01 -3.94 22.00
CA ALA A 75 10.39 -2.93 21.16
C ALA A 75 10.79 -3.10 19.69
N SER A 76 9.92 -2.63 18.80
CA SER A 76 10.20 -2.44 17.39
C SER A 76 9.78 -1.04 16.96
N TYR A 77 10.54 -0.44 16.05
CA TYR A 77 10.36 0.96 15.65
C TYR A 77 10.20 1.04 14.13
N ASN A 78 9.25 1.86 13.69
CA ASN A 78 9.01 2.22 12.29
C ASN A 78 8.92 0.98 11.39
N VAL A 79 8.21 -0.05 11.87
CA VAL A 79 8.00 -1.28 11.10
C VAL A 79 6.86 -1.07 10.13
N LEU A 80 7.19 -1.16 8.84
CA LEU A 80 6.20 -1.06 7.77
C LEU A 80 5.42 -2.36 7.65
N GLN A 81 4.10 -2.27 7.69
CA GLN A 81 3.17 -3.38 7.57
C GLN A 81 2.17 -3.11 6.45
N ASP A 82 2.03 -4.09 5.57
CA ASP A 82 1.05 -4.10 4.49
C ASP A 82 0.15 -5.31 4.75
N ILE A 83 -1.02 -5.06 5.31
CA ILE A 83 -1.92 -6.06 5.85
C ILE A 83 -3.36 -5.79 5.40
N ASN A 84 -4.20 -6.82 5.39
CA ASN A 84 -5.63 -6.63 5.27
C ASN A 84 -6.28 -6.67 6.68
N ASN A 85 -7.26 -5.80 6.86
CA ASN A 85 -8.08 -5.84 8.05
C ASN A 85 -9.14 -6.96 7.97
N HIS A 86 -9.92 -7.14 9.03
CA HIS A 86 -11.01 -8.12 9.10
C HIS A 86 -12.13 -7.91 8.06
N ARG A 87 -12.17 -6.73 7.41
CA ARG A 87 -13.09 -6.41 6.30
C ARG A 87 -12.50 -6.70 4.92
N GLY A 88 -11.24 -7.16 4.87
CA GLY A 88 -10.51 -7.39 3.62
C GLY A 88 -9.94 -6.13 2.98
N GLU A 89 -9.97 -4.98 3.67
CA GLU A 89 -9.42 -3.73 3.17
C GLU A 89 -7.90 -3.73 3.41
N ARG A 90 -7.15 -3.32 2.40
CA ARG A 90 -5.69 -3.20 2.48
C ARG A 90 -5.30 -1.97 3.30
N VAL A 91 -4.44 -2.17 4.27
CA VAL A 91 -3.96 -1.13 5.19
C VAL A 91 -2.44 -1.11 5.15
N LEU A 92 -1.89 0.03 4.77
CA LEU A 92 -0.46 0.31 4.93
C LEU A 92 -0.26 1.12 6.20
N LEU A 93 0.55 0.60 7.11
CA LEU A 93 0.87 1.28 8.35
C LEU A 93 2.34 1.16 8.69
N GLU A 94 2.84 2.21 9.32
CA GLU A 94 4.16 2.25 9.94
C GLU A 94 3.96 2.23 11.44
N SER A 95 4.37 1.13 12.10
CA SER A 95 4.13 0.87 13.52
C SER A 95 5.40 0.99 14.35
N THR A 96 5.27 1.64 15.49
CA THR A 96 6.22 1.57 16.60
C THR A 96 5.54 0.86 17.77
N THR A 97 6.08 -0.30 18.15
CA THR A 97 5.49 -1.20 19.14
C THR A 97 6.40 -1.28 20.35
N ILE A 98 5.91 -0.86 21.52
CA ILE A 98 6.68 -0.76 22.76
C ILE A 98 6.02 -1.62 23.86
N PRO A 99 6.72 -2.64 24.39
CA PRO A 99 6.23 -3.41 25.51
C PRO A 99 6.39 -2.63 26.84
N ILE A 100 5.38 -2.68 27.66
CA ILE A 100 5.42 -2.18 29.03
C ILE A 100 5.78 -3.35 29.93
N VAL A 101 6.96 -3.26 30.53
CA VAL A 101 7.52 -4.33 31.40
C VAL A 101 7.45 -3.91 32.83
N VAL A 102 6.83 -4.73 33.68
CA VAL A 102 6.73 -4.55 35.16
C VAL A 102 7.24 -5.81 35.84
N ASP A 103 8.11 -5.65 36.80
CA ASP A 103 8.73 -6.76 37.53
C ASP A 103 9.30 -7.87 36.63
N GLY A 104 9.90 -7.46 35.48
CA GLY A 104 10.50 -8.36 34.50
C GLY A 104 9.49 -9.12 33.60
N ARG A 105 8.20 -8.77 33.65
CA ARG A 105 7.14 -9.37 32.83
C ARG A 105 6.49 -8.32 31.96
N VAL A 106 6.17 -8.69 30.72
CA VAL A 106 5.39 -7.84 29.83
C VAL A 106 3.94 -7.85 30.28
N GLU A 107 3.42 -6.70 30.69
CA GLU A 107 2.02 -6.55 31.10
C GLU A 107 1.10 -6.11 29.97
N CYS A 108 1.58 -5.22 29.13
CA CYS A 108 0.88 -4.81 27.92
C CYS A 108 1.87 -4.32 26.85
N VAL A 109 1.36 -4.06 25.67
CA VAL A 109 2.09 -3.46 24.56
C VAL A 109 1.32 -2.23 24.08
N VAL A 110 2.04 -1.14 23.88
CA VAL A 110 1.53 0.06 23.23
C VAL A 110 2.04 0.05 21.79
N ASP A 111 1.14 0.08 20.83
CA ASP A 111 1.44 0.18 19.41
C ASP A 111 0.95 1.53 18.90
N SER A 112 1.86 2.28 18.35
CA SER A 112 1.60 3.58 17.71
C SER A 112 1.77 3.42 16.20
N SER A 113 0.74 3.79 15.46
CA SER A 113 0.71 3.55 14.01
C SER A 113 0.40 4.83 13.24
N LYS A 114 1.15 5.03 12.15
CA LYS A 114 0.86 6.00 11.11
C LYS A 114 0.23 5.27 9.93
N TYR A 115 -0.97 5.71 9.52
CA TYR A 115 -1.70 5.10 8.43
C TYR A 115 -1.35 5.80 7.11
N HIS A 116 -1.03 5.00 6.10
CA HIS A 116 -0.79 5.52 4.76
C HIS A 116 -1.96 5.15 3.86
N THR A 117 -2.61 6.16 3.31
CA THR A 117 -3.70 5.95 2.35
C THR A 117 -3.12 5.41 1.04
N ILE A 118 -3.61 4.27 0.60
CA ILE A 118 -3.30 3.76 -0.73
C ILE A 118 -4.29 4.41 -1.69
N ASP A 119 -3.83 5.44 -2.39
CA ASP A 119 -4.59 6.01 -3.51
C ASP A 119 -4.35 5.16 -4.76
N GLN A 120 -4.84 3.93 -4.66
CA GLN A 120 -4.76 2.93 -5.72
C GLN A 120 -6.16 2.66 -6.26
N ARG A 121 -6.29 2.75 -7.56
CA ARG A 121 -7.51 2.39 -8.27
C ARG A 121 -7.24 1.22 -9.21
N VAL A 122 -7.94 0.12 -9.01
CA VAL A 122 -7.89 -1.04 -9.90
C VAL A 122 -9.25 -1.22 -10.54
N ILE A 123 -9.32 -1.07 -11.86
CA ILE A 123 -10.53 -1.27 -12.63
C ILE A 123 -10.34 -2.51 -13.49
N ARG A 124 -11.19 -3.51 -13.25
CA ARG A 124 -11.23 -4.73 -14.06
C ARG A 124 -12.38 -4.65 -15.06
N GLY A 125 -12.14 -5.11 -16.26
CA GLY A 125 -13.17 -5.13 -17.29
C GLY A 125 -14.40 -5.91 -16.83
N GLY A 126 -15.59 -5.27 -16.90
CA GLY A 126 -16.87 -5.90 -16.51
C GLY A 126 -17.45 -5.46 -15.16
N GLU A 127 -16.71 -4.78 -14.31
CA GLU A 127 -17.26 -4.19 -13.09
C GLU A 127 -17.76 -2.77 -13.37
N GLY A 128 -19.00 -2.45 -12.96
CA GLY A 128 -19.83 -1.29 -13.33
C GLY A 128 -19.33 0.14 -13.04
N GLY A 129 -18.02 0.34 -12.95
CA GLY A 129 -17.35 1.63 -12.93
C GLY A 129 -16.52 1.78 -14.19
N GLY A 130 -17.15 2.11 -15.31
CA GLY A 130 -16.48 2.19 -16.62
C GLY A 130 -15.31 3.18 -16.62
N LEU A 131 -14.19 2.76 -17.22
CA LEU A 131 -13.09 3.63 -17.57
C LEU A 131 -13.58 4.76 -18.48
N SER A 132 -12.96 5.89 -18.35
CA SER A 132 -13.22 7.00 -19.26
C SER A 132 -12.73 6.67 -20.68
N THR A 133 -13.54 7.01 -21.64
CA THR A 133 -13.21 6.88 -23.06
C THR A 133 -12.94 8.26 -23.67
N LEU A 134 -12.36 8.30 -24.85
CA LEU A 134 -12.15 9.56 -25.58
C LEU A 134 -13.43 10.37 -25.80
N ASP A 135 -14.59 9.73 -25.79
CA ASP A 135 -15.87 10.42 -25.96
C ASP A 135 -16.22 11.33 -24.76
N ARG A 136 -15.66 11.05 -23.57
CA ARG A 136 -15.80 11.94 -22.41
C ARG A 136 -14.95 13.21 -22.52
N MET A 137 -13.96 13.26 -23.41
CA MET A 137 -13.20 14.47 -23.71
C MET A 137 -13.98 15.32 -24.70
N LEU A 138 -14.94 16.09 -24.18
CA LEU A 138 -15.72 17.01 -25.01
C LEU A 138 -14.86 18.23 -25.34
N THR A 139 -14.61 18.44 -26.64
CA THR A 139 -13.77 19.55 -27.11
C THR A 139 -14.06 19.86 -28.58
N GLU A 140 -13.91 21.14 -28.90
CA GLU A 140 -13.86 21.66 -30.26
C GLU A 140 -12.48 22.25 -30.56
N ASP A 141 -11.58 22.27 -29.58
CA ASP A 141 -10.23 22.80 -29.73
C ASP A 141 -9.40 21.91 -30.66
N PRO A 142 -8.78 22.47 -31.71
CA PRO A 142 -7.99 21.71 -32.69
C PRO A 142 -6.80 20.96 -32.05
N ALA A 143 -6.16 21.50 -31.02
CA ALA A 143 -5.03 20.85 -30.34
C ALA A 143 -5.50 19.63 -29.57
N MET A 144 -6.65 19.72 -28.90
CA MET A 144 -7.26 18.60 -28.19
C MET A 144 -7.79 17.53 -29.16
N LEU A 145 -8.33 17.90 -30.30
CA LEU A 145 -8.73 16.95 -31.35
C LEU A 145 -7.50 16.21 -31.89
N ALA A 146 -6.39 16.91 -32.13
CA ALA A 146 -5.13 16.29 -32.51
C ALA A 146 -4.60 15.34 -31.42
N LEU A 147 -4.73 15.70 -30.13
CA LEU A 147 -4.37 14.83 -29.01
C LEU A 147 -5.22 13.54 -29.03
N LYS A 148 -6.53 13.64 -29.23
CA LYS A 148 -7.43 12.47 -29.34
C LYS A 148 -7.00 11.53 -30.47
N SER A 149 -6.60 12.07 -31.62
CA SER A 149 -6.06 11.26 -32.71
C SER A 149 -4.78 10.54 -32.30
N ARG A 150 -3.82 11.26 -31.69
CA ARG A 150 -2.57 10.65 -31.21
C ARG A 150 -2.81 9.55 -30.18
N ILE A 151 -3.79 9.72 -29.28
CA ILE A 151 -4.16 8.68 -28.31
C ILE A 151 -4.56 7.40 -29.04
N ARG A 152 -5.43 7.49 -30.08
CA ARG A 152 -5.83 6.32 -30.88
C ARG A 152 -4.64 5.67 -31.59
N ASP A 153 -3.73 6.49 -32.16
CA ASP A 153 -2.57 5.99 -32.89
C ASP A 153 -1.60 5.19 -31.98
N VAL A 154 -1.45 5.60 -30.71
CA VAL A 154 -0.48 4.97 -29.78
C VAL A 154 -1.11 3.93 -28.85
N ALA A 155 -2.43 3.93 -28.69
CA ALA A 155 -3.11 3.06 -27.71
C ALA A 155 -2.87 1.56 -27.96
N GLY A 156 -2.79 1.16 -29.25
CA GLY A 156 -2.52 -0.22 -29.66
C GLY A 156 -1.04 -0.63 -29.58
N LEU A 157 -0.13 0.32 -29.35
CA LEU A 157 1.30 0.05 -29.32
C LEU A 157 1.76 -0.49 -27.97
N ASP A 158 2.74 -1.40 -28.01
CA ASP A 158 3.40 -1.93 -26.82
C ASP A 158 4.55 -1.03 -26.35
N SER A 159 4.27 0.25 -26.09
CA SER A 159 5.27 1.23 -25.65
C SER A 159 4.83 1.96 -24.39
N SER A 160 5.81 2.42 -23.62
CA SER A 160 5.56 3.32 -22.50
C SER A 160 5.17 4.70 -23.04
N VAL A 161 4.16 5.32 -22.42
CA VAL A 161 3.68 6.65 -22.78
C VAL A 161 3.92 7.60 -21.62
N LEU A 162 4.57 8.73 -21.88
CA LEU A 162 4.69 9.82 -20.92
C LEU A 162 3.60 10.86 -21.19
N ILE A 163 2.75 11.10 -20.18
CA ILE A 163 1.71 12.11 -20.21
C ILE A 163 2.22 13.32 -19.41
N TYR A 164 2.40 14.45 -20.08
CA TYR A 164 2.88 15.68 -19.48
C TYR A 164 1.78 16.74 -19.47
N GLY A 165 1.62 17.44 -18.32
CA GLY A 165 0.64 18.50 -18.14
C GLY A 165 0.55 18.96 -16.70
N GLU A 166 -0.02 20.14 -16.47
CA GLU A 166 -0.25 20.70 -15.14
C GLU A 166 -1.24 19.84 -14.33
N THR A 167 -1.28 20.07 -13.01
CA THR A 167 -2.27 19.41 -12.13
C THR A 167 -3.68 19.83 -12.55
N GLY A 168 -4.60 18.86 -12.57
CA GLY A 168 -6.00 19.10 -12.95
C GLY A 168 -6.29 19.14 -14.46
N THR A 169 -5.29 18.96 -15.35
CA THR A 169 -5.48 18.98 -16.82
C THR A 169 -6.09 17.70 -17.40
N GLY A 170 -6.41 16.70 -16.56
CA GLY A 170 -7.04 15.46 -17.03
C GLY A 170 -6.07 14.38 -17.48
N LYS A 171 -4.84 14.32 -16.93
CA LYS A 171 -3.86 13.27 -17.25
C LYS A 171 -4.40 11.85 -17.03
N GLU A 172 -5.17 11.64 -15.96
CA GLU A 172 -5.81 10.35 -15.67
C GLU A 172 -6.83 9.98 -16.76
N LEU A 173 -7.62 10.95 -17.22
CA LEU A 173 -8.57 10.75 -18.33
C LEU A 173 -7.87 10.31 -19.62
N VAL A 174 -6.68 10.86 -19.90
CA VAL A 174 -5.84 10.45 -21.04
C VAL A 174 -5.36 9.01 -20.85
N ALA A 175 -4.89 8.66 -19.64
CA ALA A 175 -4.41 7.31 -19.33
C ALA A 175 -5.52 6.25 -19.43
N GLU A 176 -6.70 6.54 -18.89
CA GLU A 176 -7.88 5.68 -19.01
C GLU A 176 -8.29 5.49 -20.49
N SER A 177 -8.26 6.59 -21.26
CA SER A 177 -8.57 6.54 -22.70
C SER A 177 -7.57 5.70 -23.47
N LEU A 178 -6.27 5.81 -23.18
CA LEU A 178 -5.23 4.96 -23.78
C LEU A 178 -5.49 3.46 -23.52
N HIS A 179 -5.91 3.12 -22.30
CA HIS A 179 -6.26 1.75 -21.95
C HIS A 179 -7.48 1.26 -22.74
N SER A 180 -8.55 2.07 -22.74
CA SER A 180 -9.83 1.75 -23.38
C SER A 180 -9.68 1.59 -24.90
N GLU A 181 -9.00 2.54 -25.57
CA GLU A 181 -8.75 2.51 -27.01
C GLU A 181 -7.79 1.38 -27.41
N GLY A 182 -6.87 1.00 -26.51
CA GLY A 182 -5.92 -0.09 -26.74
C GLY A 182 -6.52 -1.49 -26.68
N GLY A 183 -7.80 -1.62 -26.29
CA GLY A 183 -8.51 -2.91 -26.19
C GLY A 183 -7.82 -3.92 -25.28
N ARG A 184 -7.15 -3.46 -24.23
CA ARG A 184 -6.42 -4.32 -23.31
C ARG A 184 -7.38 -5.09 -22.41
N ALA A 185 -7.19 -6.42 -22.33
CA ALA A 185 -8.05 -7.30 -21.54
C ALA A 185 -7.72 -7.30 -20.04
N GLY A 186 -6.50 -6.91 -19.67
CA GLY A 186 -6.07 -6.83 -18.28
C GLY A 186 -6.60 -5.59 -17.55
N PRO A 187 -6.34 -5.44 -16.26
CA PRO A 187 -6.86 -4.32 -15.48
C PRO A 187 -6.16 -3.00 -15.79
N PHE A 188 -6.87 -1.90 -15.57
CA PHE A 188 -6.28 -0.57 -15.44
C PHE A 188 -5.94 -0.36 -13.95
N VAL A 189 -4.68 -0.15 -13.66
CA VAL A 189 -4.18 0.10 -12.31
C VAL A 189 -3.61 1.50 -12.26
N SER A 190 -4.15 2.36 -11.40
CA SER A 190 -3.68 3.74 -11.17
C SER A 190 -3.08 3.86 -9.78
N GLN A 191 -1.96 4.57 -9.65
CA GLN A 191 -1.30 4.86 -8.38
C GLN A 191 -0.70 6.25 -8.38
N ASN A 192 -1.07 7.07 -7.39
CA ASN A 192 -0.38 8.33 -7.11
C ASN A 192 0.88 8.05 -6.28
N CYS A 193 2.04 8.50 -6.79
CA CYS A 193 3.35 8.23 -6.20
C CYS A 193 3.73 9.22 -5.09
N ALA A 194 3.11 10.39 -5.01
CA ALA A 194 3.40 11.39 -3.98
C ALA A 194 2.79 11.06 -2.62
N ALA A 195 1.72 10.26 -2.61
CA ALA A 195 0.95 9.97 -1.40
C ALA A 195 1.61 8.93 -0.47
N ILE A 196 2.68 8.26 -0.90
CA ILE A 196 3.24 7.08 -0.22
C ILE A 196 4.75 7.26 0.01
N PRO A 197 5.27 6.96 1.22
CA PRO A 197 6.72 6.93 1.47
C PRO A 197 7.46 5.99 0.52
N ALA A 198 8.68 6.38 0.11
CA ALA A 198 9.46 5.67 -0.89
C ALA A 198 9.68 4.17 -0.56
N THR A 199 9.90 3.85 0.71
CA THR A 199 10.08 2.47 1.19
C THR A 199 8.82 1.60 1.07
N LEU A 200 7.65 2.21 1.25
CA LEU A 200 6.35 1.55 1.04
C LEU A 200 6.04 1.44 -0.44
N LEU A 201 6.33 2.49 -1.20
CA LEU A 201 6.11 2.52 -2.64
C LEU A 201 6.90 1.41 -3.35
N GLU A 202 8.13 1.14 -2.91
CA GLU A 202 8.92 0.02 -3.43
C GLU A 202 8.23 -1.33 -3.19
N SER A 203 7.74 -1.57 -1.97
CA SER A 203 7.04 -2.82 -1.66
C SER A 203 5.70 -2.95 -2.39
N LEU A 204 5.04 -1.82 -2.63
CA LEU A 204 3.80 -1.76 -3.38
C LEU A 204 4.01 -2.12 -4.85
N PHE A 205 5.06 -1.58 -5.49
CA PHE A 205 5.36 -1.87 -6.89
C PHE A 205 5.80 -3.30 -7.14
N PHE A 206 6.78 -3.78 -6.38
CA PHE A 206 7.43 -5.06 -6.65
C PHE A 206 6.77 -6.23 -5.90
N GLY A 207 5.93 -5.95 -4.92
CA GLY A 207 5.39 -6.98 -4.04
C GLY A 207 6.42 -7.49 -3.04
N THR A 208 5.98 -8.36 -2.16
CA THR A 208 6.82 -8.93 -1.09
C THR A 208 6.72 -10.45 -1.07
N GLU A 209 7.80 -11.12 -0.65
CA GLU A 209 7.81 -12.54 -0.37
C GLU A 209 8.20 -12.79 1.09
N LYS A 210 7.65 -13.83 1.71
CA LYS A 210 7.95 -14.18 3.10
C LYS A 210 9.42 -14.58 3.21
N GLY A 211 10.27 -13.69 3.69
CA GLY A 211 11.72 -13.92 3.85
C GLY A 211 12.13 -14.06 5.30
N LYS A 212 13.28 -14.72 5.56
CA LYS A 212 13.82 -14.93 6.91
C LYS A 212 14.18 -13.64 7.66
N LEU A 213 14.43 -12.53 6.96
CA LEU A 213 14.89 -11.26 7.54
C LEU A 213 13.79 -10.21 7.69
N HIS A 214 12.65 -10.33 6.98
CA HIS A 214 11.58 -9.35 7.02
C HIS A 214 10.27 -10.07 7.28
N ARG A 215 9.54 -9.67 8.32
CA ARG A 215 8.22 -10.19 8.72
C ARG A 215 7.11 -9.76 7.76
N ARG A 216 7.39 -9.75 6.45
CA ARG A 216 6.43 -9.31 5.43
C ARG A 216 5.60 -10.50 4.95
N LEU A 217 4.32 -10.26 4.77
CA LEU A 217 3.43 -11.20 4.11
C LEU A 217 3.78 -11.30 2.62
N THR A 218 3.52 -12.47 2.02
CA THR A 218 3.66 -12.63 0.56
C THR A 218 2.54 -11.85 -0.12
N ARG A 219 2.89 -10.87 -0.95
CA ARG A 219 1.94 -10.05 -1.70
C ARG A 219 2.39 -9.81 -3.13
N LYS A 220 1.42 -9.75 -4.03
CA LYS A 220 1.65 -9.27 -5.39
C LYS A 220 1.90 -7.78 -5.38
N GLY A 221 2.80 -7.31 -6.25
CA GLY A 221 3.01 -5.88 -6.49
C GLY A 221 2.10 -5.36 -7.60
N LEU A 222 1.98 -4.02 -7.68
CA LEU A 222 1.21 -3.35 -8.74
C LEU A 222 1.65 -3.76 -10.12
N LEU A 223 2.94 -3.98 -10.28
CA LEU A 223 3.52 -4.46 -11.50
C LEU A 223 2.95 -5.83 -11.92
N GLU A 224 2.74 -6.76 -10.99
CA GLU A 224 2.08 -8.05 -11.25
C GLU A 224 0.55 -7.91 -11.38
N GLU A 225 -0.06 -6.98 -10.64
CA GLU A 225 -1.51 -6.75 -10.70
C GLU A 225 -1.96 -6.17 -12.03
N ALA A 226 -1.12 -5.33 -12.66
CA ALA A 226 -1.39 -4.71 -13.94
C ALA A 226 -1.05 -5.60 -15.15
N ASP A 227 -0.70 -6.88 -14.93
CA ASP A 227 -0.31 -7.77 -16.03
C ASP A 227 -1.40 -7.93 -17.07
N GLY A 228 -1.03 -7.78 -18.35
CA GLY A 228 -1.95 -7.77 -19.50
C GLY A 228 -2.83 -6.52 -19.62
N GLY A 229 -2.69 -5.57 -18.71
CA GLY A 229 -3.44 -4.32 -18.65
C GLY A 229 -2.57 -3.07 -18.79
N THR A 230 -2.86 -2.06 -17.98
CA THR A 230 -2.15 -0.77 -17.96
C THR A 230 -1.85 -0.36 -16.53
N LEU A 231 -0.60 0.02 -16.25
CA LEU A 231 -0.21 0.67 -15.02
C LEU A 231 -0.01 2.16 -15.29
N PHE A 232 -0.84 3.00 -14.67
CA PHE A 232 -0.71 4.45 -14.69
C PHE A 232 -0.08 4.93 -13.38
N LEU A 233 1.01 5.66 -13.50
CA LEU A 233 1.73 6.25 -12.37
C LEU A 233 1.59 7.76 -12.44
N ASP A 234 0.83 8.33 -11.50
CA ASP A 234 0.72 9.78 -11.38
C ASP A 234 1.85 10.32 -10.50
N GLU A 235 2.25 11.55 -10.75
CA GLU A 235 3.32 12.27 -10.04
C GLU A 235 4.65 11.48 -9.92
N ILE A 236 5.05 10.83 -11.01
CA ILE A 236 6.26 10.00 -11.09
C ILE A 236 7.55 10.78 -10.68
N ASN A 237 7.55 12.10 -10.81
CA ASN A 237 8.62 12.98 -10.38
C ASN A 237 8.82 13.03 -8.86
N SER A 238 7.82 12.63 -8.08
CA SER A 238 7.92 12.53 -6.61
C SER A 238 8.67 11.30 -6.13
N MET A 239 8.89 10.31 -7.01
CA MET A 239 9.62 9.10 -6.65
C MET A 239 11.10 9.35 -6.38
N ASP A 240 11.65 8.61 -5.41
CA ASP A 240 13.08 8.53 -5.19
C ASP A 240 13.81 8.02 -6.45
N PRO A 241 14.95 8.63 -6.85
CA PRO A 241 15.72 8.23 -8.02
C PRO A 241 16.14 6.75 -8.04
N ALA A 242 16.41 6.14 -6.89
CA ALA A 242 16.75 4.72 -6.81
C ALA A 242 15.56 3.83 -7.19
N LEU A 243 14.34 4.23 -6.82
CA LEU A 243 13.12 3.53 -7.21
C LEU A 243 12.83 3.70 -8.71
N GLN A 244 13.03 4.91 -9.25
CA GLN A 244 12.91 5.15 -10.69
C GLN A 244 13.86 4.26 -11.50
N ALA A 245 15.12 4.12 -11.07
CA ALA A 245 16.09 3.24 -11.72
C ALA A 245 15.67 1.76 -11.69
N LYS A 246 15.10 1.29 -10.57
CA LYS A 246 14.56 -0.08 -10.47
C LYS A 246 13.36 -0.30 -11.39
N LEU A 247 12.47 0.68 -11.51
CA LEU A 247 11.35 0.62 -12.46
C LEU A 247 11.84 0.57 -13.90
N LEU A 248 12.81 1.40 -14.26
CA LEU A 248 13.39 1.40 -15.59
C LEU A 248 13.94 0.03 -15.96
N LYS A 249 14.68 -0.61 -15.04
CA LYS A 249 15.19 -1.96 -15.22
C LYS A 249 14.09 -2.98 -15.48
N VAL A 250 12.97 -2.90 -14.75
CA VAL A 250 11.82 -3.78 -14.97
C VAL A 250 11.20 -3.55 -16.35
N LEU A 251 11.08 -2.29 -16.78
CA LEU A 251 10.56 -1.94 -18.11
C LEU A 251 11.44 -2.50 -19.24
N GLU A 252 12.76 -2.51 -19.03
CA GLU A 252 13.74 -3.05 -20.00
C GLU A 252 13.73 -4.58 -20.03
N GLU A 253 13.83 -5.21 -18.85
CA GLU A 253 13.96 -6.67 -18.71
C GLU A 253 12.61 -7.41 -18.84
N LYS A 254 11.49 -6.71 -18.69
CA LYS A 254 10.13 -7.25 -18.65
C LYS A 254 9.96 -8.35 -17.60
N LYS A 255 10.64 -8.20 -16.47
CA LYS A 255 10.65 -9.15 -15.37
C LYS A 255 10.55 -8.42 -14.05
N VAL A 256 9.67 -8.91 -13.18
CA VAL A 256 9.51 -8.41 -11.81
C VAL A 256 10.01 -9.45 -10.82
N ARG A 257 10.73 -8.99 -9.81
CA ARG A 257 11.15 -9.81 -8.69
C ARG A 257 10.62 -9.21 -7.40
N ARG A 258 9.92 -10.01 -6.61
CA ARG A 258 9.42 -9.58 -5.31
C ARG A 258 10.55 -9.30 -4.33
N LEU A 259 10.31 -8.34 -3.43
CA LEU A 259 11.24 -8.02 -2.34
C LEU A 259 11.31 -9.19 -1.35
N GLY A 260 12.52 -9.54 -0.92
CA GLY A 260 12.74 -10.61 0.05
C GLY A 260 12.83 -12.02 -0.55
N ALA A 261 12.65 -12.18 -1.86
CA ALA A 261 12.85 -13.47 -2.52
C ALA A 261 14.29 -13.97 -2.34
N ALA A 262 14.46 -15.08 -1.61
CA ALA A 262 15.75 -15.71 -1.40
C ALA A 262 16.09 -16.57 -2.62
N GLY A 263 17.20 -16.21 -3.33
CA GLY A 263 17.78 -17.02 -4.40
C GLY A 263 17.38 -16.60 -5.82
N THR A 264 18.04 -17.22 -6.80
CA THR A 264 17.91 -17.00 -8.24
C THR A 264 16.74 -17.74 -8.88
N SER A 265 15.80 -18.25 -8.12
CA SER A 265 14.58 -18.83 -8.68
C SER A 265 13.74 -17.71 -9.31
N PRO A 266 13.38 -17.82 -10.59
CA PRO A 266 12.42 -16.93 -11.19
C PRO A 266 11.06 -17.20 -10.56
N SER A 267 10.77 -16.57 -9.42
CA SER A 267 9.44 -16.58 -8.87
C SER A 267 8.56 -15.80 -9.84
N THR A 268 7.69 -16.54 -10.52
CA THR A 268 6.58 -16.06 -11.35
C THR A 268 6.79 -14.69 -11.99
N CYS A 269 7.59 -14.70 -13.06
CA CYS A 269 7.64 -13.57 -13.97
C CYS A 269 6.31 -13.57 -14.74
N GLY A 270 5.40 -12.70 -14.36
CA GLY A 270 4.35 -12.30 -15.27
C GLY A 270 5.02 -11.73 -16.52
N SER A 271 4.66 -12.20 -17.71
CA SER A 271 5.14 -11.62 -18.94
C SER A 271 4.49 -10.25 -19.10
N TRP A 272 5.24 -9.20 -18.83
CA TRP A 272 4.81 -7.84 -19.08
C TRP A 272 4.69 -7.62 -20.58
N ARG A 273 3.48 -7.45 -21.06
CA ARG A 273 3.26 -6.73 -22.31
C ARG A 273 3.08 -5.26 -21.95
N ARG A 274 3.91 -4.42 -22.54
CA ARG A 274 3.90 -2.95 -22.36
C ARG A 274 2.56 -2.38 -22.80
#